data_d7dac7dcb9a664edda43148053a98d76
#
_entry.id   d7dac7dcb9a664edda43148053a98d76
#
_cell.length_a   1.000
_cell.length_b   1.000
_cell.length_c   1.000
_cell.angle_alpha   90.00
_cell.angle_beta   90.00
_cell.angle_gamma   90.00
#
_symmetry.space_group_name_H-M   'P 1'
#
loop_
_entity.id
_entity.type
_entity.pdbx_description
1 polymer ?
#
loop_
_entity_poly.entity_id
_entity_poly.type
_entity_poly.pdbx_seq_one_letter_code
_entity_poly.pdbx_strand_id
1 'polypeptide(L)'
;MGGKKGRLSWLAAGILLAVLDVLVFNVHITNRPIGASTTYPYVGAKLFGATATEYFAKIQKPGHWELIFLFGAFLGGLIGSLAFGDFRLTALHRRWVERKGSSSGERLLWAFVGGFLLIWGARMAGGCTSGHILSGGMQTAVSSLIFGAFVVVGLLVVGRLFYGREGN
;
A
#
# COMPACT_ATOMS: atom_id res chain seq x y z
N MET A 1 19.01 27.05 -4.88
CA MET A 1 18.60 26.09 -3.84
C MET A 1 17.41 26.69 -3.10
N GLY A 2 16.20 26.52 -3.61
CA GLY A 2 14.96 27.00 -2.98
C GLY A 2 14.49 25.98 -1.95
N GLY A 3 14.64 26.24 -0.68
CA GLY A 3 14.08 25.44 0.39
C GLY A 3 12.56 25.36 0.22
N LYS A 4 12.01 24.19 -0.04
CA LYS A 4 10.57 23.95 -0.11
C LYS A 4 9.99 24.10 1.31
N LYS A 5 9.68 25.35 1.69
CA LYS A 5 8.99 25.67 2.93
C LYS A 5 7.61 24.98 2.90
N GLY A 6 7.33 24.16 3.92
CA GLY A 6 5.98 23.59 4.15
C GLY A 6 5.84 22.07 4.00
N ARG A 7 6.88 21.34 3.61
CA ARG A 7 6.82 19.86 3.60
C ARG A 7 6.90 19.30 5.01
N LEU A 8 5.98 18.42 5.35
CA LEU A 8 6.09 17.60 6.56
C LEU A 8 7.39 16.80 6.52
N SER A 9 8.13 16.80 7.64
CA SER A 9 9.26 15.88 7.78
C SER A 9 8.74 14.44 7.78
N TRP A 10 9.58 13.50 7.35
CA TRP A 10 9.22 12.08 7.36
C TRP A 10 8.82 11.61 8.77
N LEU A 11 9.46 12.16 9.80
CA LEU A 11 9.15 11.86 11.20
C LEU A 11 7.75 12.37 11.59
N ALA A 12 7.42 13.62 11.25
CA ALA A 12 6.10 14.21 11.52
C ALA A 12 4.99 13.44 10.79
N ALA A 13 5.23 13.05 9.53
CA ALA A 13 4.29 12.23 8.76
C ALA A 13 4.11 10.84 9.41
N GLY A 14 5.18 10.21 9.90
CA GLY A 14 5.13 8.93 10.61
C GLY A 14 4.34 9.03 11.91
N ILE A 15 4.57 10.07 12.70
CA ILE A 15 3.82 10.31 13.96
C ILE A 15 2.33 10.52 13.68
N LEU A 16 1.98 11.35 12.69
CA LEU A 16 0.59 11.58 12.30
C LEU A 16 -0.10 10.28 11.83
N LEU A 17 0.61 9.45 11.06
CA LEU A 17 0.09 8.17 10.62
C LEU A 17 -0.12 7.22 11.81
N ALA A 18 0.81 7.18 12.76
CA ALA A 18 0.67 6.37 13.97
C ALA A 18 -0.53 6.81 14.83
N VAL A 19 -0.69 8.13 15.03
CA VAL A 19 -1.87 8.68 15.74
C VAL A 19 -3.16 8.31 15.02
N LEU A 20 -3.19 8.44 13.69
CA LEU A 20 -4.36 8.05 12.89
C LEU A 20 -4.69 6.55 13.07
N ASP A 21 -3.68 5.67 13.05
CA ASP A 21 -3.88 4.23 13.20
C ASP A 21 -4.45 3.90 14.59
N VAL A 22 -3.93 4.53 15.66
CA VAL A 22 -4.49 4.40 17.01
C VAL A 22 -5.95 4.86 17.08
N LEU A 23 -6.26 6.00 16.49
CA LEU A 23 -7.64 6.53 16.47
C LEU A 23 -8.58 5.60 15.71
N VAL A 24 -8.17 5.16 14.53
CA VAL A 24 -8.99 4.27 13.69
C VAL A 24 -9.18 2.90 14.35
N PHE A 25 -8.15 2.37 15.02
CA PHE A 25 -8.23 1.09 15.70
C PHE A 25 -9.04 1.15 17.01
N ASN A 26 -9.41 2.35 17.44
CA ASN A 26 -10.21 2.53 18.67
C ASN A 26 -11.58 1.83 18.55
N VAL A 27 -11.97 1.12 19.60
CA VAL A 27 -13.24 0.36 19.69
C VAL A 27 -14.48 1.22 19.40
N HIS A 28 -14.43 2.50 19.76
CA HIS A 28 -15.55 3.43 19.56
C HIS A 28 -15.62 4.03 18.14
N ILE A 29 -14.59 3.86 17.31
CA ILE A 29 -14.55 4.42 15.97
C ILE A 29 -14.81 3.34 14.92
N THR A 30 -13.83 2.49 14.63
CA THR A 30 -14.00 1.43 13.64
C THR A 30 -13.69 0.03 14.18
N ASN A 31 -12.92 -0.04 15.27
CA ASN A 31 -12.44 -1.30 15.85
C ASN A 31 -11.80 -2.24 14.83
N ARG A 32 -11.04 -1.67 13.88
CA ARG A 32 -10.43 -2.42 12.78
C ARG A 32 -9.05 -1.86 12.45
N PRO A 33 -8.12 -2.77 12.09
CA PRO A 33 -6.81 -2.36 11.63
C PRO A 33 -6.92 -1.63 10.28
N ILE A 34 -6.02 -0.70 10.03
CA ILE A 34 -5.85 -0.11 8.70
C ILE A 34 -5.43 -1.20 7.73
N GLY A 35 -6.24 -1.43 6.71
CA GLY A 35 -6.01 -2.43 5.68
C GLY A 35 -6.45 -1.93 4.31
N ALA A 36 -5.88 -2.53 3.26
CA ALA A 36 -6.21 -2.20 1.88
C ALA A 36 -6.53 -3.43 1.02
N SER A 37 -6.00 -4.61 1.41
CA SER A 37 -6.07 -5.82 0.57
C SER A 37 -7.47 -6.42 0.47
N THR A 38 -8.34 -6.19 1.44
CA THR A 38 -9.72 -6.73 1.45
C THR A 38 -10.63 -5.96 0.50
N THR A 39 -10.27 -4.73 0.11
CA THR A 39 -11.01 -3.95 -0.88
C THR A 39 -11.09 -4.65 -2.23
N TYR A 40 -10.02 -5.34 -2.68
CA TYR A 40 -10.00 -6.00 -3.98
C TYR A 40 -11.03 -7.13 -4.10
N PRO A 41 -11.05 -8.14 -3.21
CA PRO A 41 -12.10 -9.15 -3.25
C PRO A 41 -13.49 -8.60 -2.92
N TYR A 42 -13.61 -7.54 -2.12
CA TYR A 42 -14.88 -6.86 -1.86
C TYR A 42 -15.50 -6.28 -3.15
N VAL A 43 -14.70 -5.52 -3.89
CA VAL A 43 -15.12 -4.92 -5.17
C VAL A 43 -15.36 -6.02 -6.22
N GLY A 44 -14.45 -7.01 -6.29
CA GLY A 44 -14.59 -8.15 -7.20
C GLY A 44 -15.88 -8.94 -6.96
N ALA A 45 -16.21 -9.23 -5.70
CA ALA A 45 -17.43 -9.92 -5.34
C ALA A 45 -18.70 -9.16 -5.78
N LYS A 46 -18.66 -7.83 -5.66
CA LYS A 46 -19.80 -7.00 -6.10
C LYS A 46 -19.92 -6.91 -7.62
N LEU A 47 -18.80 -6.81 -8.34
CA LEU A 47 -18.78 -6.71 -9.79
C LEU A 47 -19.18 -8.02 -10.48
N PHE A 48 -18.74 -9.15 -9.95
CA PHE A 48 -18.97 -10.48 -10.55
C PHE A 48 -20.13 -11.24 -9.92
N GLY A 49 -20.84 -10.64 -8.97
CA GLY A 49 -21.98 -11.30 -8.29
C GLY A 49 -21.60 -12.50 -7.43
N ALA A 50 -20.32 -12.68 -7.10
CA ALA A 50 -19.79 -13.81 -6.34
C ALA A 50 -20.07 -13.68 -4.83
N THR A 51 -21.30 -13.33 -4.45
CA THR A 51 -21.65 -13.06 -3.04
C THR A 51 -22.10 -14.32 -2.28
N ALA A 52 -22.33 -15.42 -2.98
CA ALA A 52 -22.94 -16.63 -2.44
C ALA A 52 -22.00 -17.52 -1.62
N THR A 53 -20.68 -17.29 -1.67
CA THR A 53 -19.74 -18.10 -0.89
C THR A 53 -19.49 -17.51 0.51
N GLU A 54 -19.31 -18.36 1.49
CA GLU A 54 -19.02 -17.97 2.89
C GLU A 54 -17.83 -16.99 2.99
N TYR A 55 -16.81 -17.18 2.16
CA TYR A 55 -15.65 -16.29 2.09
C TYR A 55 -16.04 -14.85 1.75
N PHE A 56 -16.84 -14.65 0.69
CA PHE A 56 -17.27 -13.31 0.28
C PHE A 56 -18.30 -12.70 1.24
N ALA A 57 -19.17 -13.52 1.84
CA ALA A 57 -20.07 -13.06 2.88
C ALA A 57 -19.30 -12.52 4.10
N LYS A 58 -18.23 -13.20 4.52
CA LYS A 58 -17.35 -12.77 5.60
C LYS A 58 -16.63 -11.46 5.27
N ILE A 59 -16.18 -11.27 4.01
CA ILE A 59 -15.53 -10.04 3.54
C ILE A 59 -16.51 -8.87 3.50
N GLN A 60 -17.77 -9.11 3.18
CA GLN A 60 -18.78 -8.06 3.08
C GLN A 60 -19.33 -7.60 4.44
N LYS A 61 -19.29 -8.45 5.48
CA LYS A 61 -19.72 -8.08 6.84
C LYS A 61 -19.16 -6.75 7.36
N PRO A 62 -17.87 -6.44 7.17
CA PRO A 62 -17.28 -5.16 7.59
C PRO A 62 -17.79 -3.94 6.84
N GLY A 63 -18.50 -4.15 5.71
CA GLY A 63 -18.90 -3.06 4.84
C GLY A 63 -17.74 -2.53 3.97
N HIS A 64 -17.91 -1.31 3.51
CA HIS A 64 -17.01 -0.63 2.54
C HIS A 64 -15.96 0.29 3.22
N TRP A 65 -15.67 0.06 4.51
CA TRP A 65 -14.73 0.86 5.29
C TRP A 65 -13.34 0.99 4.62
N GLU A 66 -12.74 -0.14 4.22
CA GLU A 66 -11.41 -0.10 3.59
C GLU A 66 -11.43 0.65 2.25
N LEU A 67 -12.53 0.55 1.49
CA LEU A 67 -12.73 1.29 0.24
C LEU A 67 -12.78 2.79 0.49
N ILE A 68 -13.52 3.24 1.51
CA ILE A 68 -13.59 4.66 1.91
C ILE A 68 -12.22 5.14 2.35
N PHE A 69 -11.50 4.33 3.15
CA PHE A 69 -10.14 4.63 3.58
C PHE A 69 -9.18 4.82 2.40
N LEU A 70 -9.20 3.91 1.41
CA LEU A 70 -8.37 4.03 0.21
C LEU A 70 -8.72 5.26 -0.63
N PHE A 71 -10.00 5.57 -0.75
CA PHE A 71 -10.45 6.77 -1.46
C PHE A 71 -9.98 8.04 -0.74
N GLY A 72 -10.08 8.07 0.59
CA GLY A 72 -9.53 9.15 1.42
C GLY A 72 -8.01 9.30 1.27
N ALA A 73 -7.27 8.20 1.25
CA ALA A 73 -5.82 8.21 1.02
C ALA A 73 -5.46 8.73 -0.39
N PHE A 74 -6.22 8.34 -1.41
CA PHE A 74 -6.06 8.87 -2.78
C PHE A 74 -6.30 10.37 -2.83
N LEU A 75 -7.41 10.86 -2.27
CA LEU A 75 -7.71 12.29 -2.22
C LEU A 75 -6.67 13.08 -1.43
N GLY A 76 -6.26 12.56 -0.28
CA GLY A 76 -5.21 13.18 0.54
C GLY A 76 -3.87 13.28 -0.19
N GLY A 77 -3.48 12.22 -0.90
CA GLY A 77 -2.29 12.22 -1.75
C GLY A 77 -2.39 13.21 -2.92
N LEU A 78 -3.56 13.29 -3.57
CA LEU A 78 -3.81 14.23 -4.66
C LEU A 78 -3.75 15.69 -4.16
N ILE A 79 -4.47 16.01 -3.10
CA ILE A 79 -4.47 17.34 -2.50
C ILE A 79 -3.06 17.73 -2.05
N GLY A 80 -2.34 16.83 -1.38
CA GLY A 80 -0.97 17.07 -0.95
C GLY A 80 -0.04 17.34 -2.13
N SER A 81 -0.11 16.54 -3.19
CA SER A 81 0.74 16.71 -4.38
C SER A 81 0.46 18.02 -5.13
N LEU A 82 -0.81 18.45 -5.18
CA LEU A 82 -1.21 19.73 -5.77
C LEU A 82 -0.75 20.91 -4.90
N ALA A 83 -0.97 20.83 -3.58
CA ALA A 83 -0.60 21.90 -2.65
C ALA A 83 0.91 22.15 -2.59
N PHE A 84 1.73 21.10 -2.72
CA PHE A 84 3.20 21.22 -2.72
C PHE A 84 3.81 21.35 -4.12
N GLY A 85 2.98 21.37 -5.18
CA GLY A 85 3.45 21.52 -6.56
C GLY A 85 4.28 20.33 -7.07
N ASP A 86 4.10 19.14 -6.50
CA ASP A 86 4.82 17.92 -6.85
C ASP A 86 4.03 17.04 -7.82
N PHE A 87 2.83 17.44 -8.20
CA PHE A 87 1.98 16.66 -9.10
C PHE A 87 2.62 16.54 -10.48
N ARG A 88 2.92 15.31 -10.88
CA ARG A 88 3.49 14.98 -12.19
C ARG A 88 2.89 13.67 -12.69
N LEU A 89 2.28 13.71 -13.85
CA LEU A 89 1.86 12.51 -14.57
C LEU A 89 3.04 11.93 -15.35
N THR A 90 3.75 11.00 -14.75
CA THR A 90 4.88 10.31 -15.38
C THR A 90 4.64 8.81 -15.40
N ALA A 91 4.56 8.22 -16.58
CA ALA A 91 4.41 6.77 -16.73
C ALA A 91 5.74 6.01 -16.47
N LEU A 92 6.86 6.66 -16.74
CA LEU A 92 8.20 6.09 -16.64
C LEU A 92 9.04 6.83 -15.60
N HIS A 93 9.55 6.10 -14.62
CA HIS A 93 10.51 6.63 -13.66
C HIS A 93 11.92 6.62 -14.28
N ARG A 94 12.75 7.63 -13.97
CA ARG A 94 14.10 7.77 -14.54
C ARG A 94 14.95 6.50 -14.40
N ARG A 95 14.97 5.88 -13.21
CA ARG A 95 15.73 4.63 -12.97
C ARG A 95 15.26 3.46 -13.85
N TRP A 96 13.98 3.41 -14.20
CA TRP A 96 13.48 2.40 -15.13
C TRP A 96 14.04 2.62 -16.53
N VAL A 97 13.96 3.85 -17.02
CA VAL A 97 14.46 4.23 -18.37
C VAL A 97 15.95 3.93 -18.50
N GLU A 98 16.73 4.28 -17.48
CA GLU A 98 18.19 4.04 -17.43
C GLU A 98 18.57 2.54 -17.47
N ARG A 99 17.72 1.66 -16.92
CA ARG A 99 18.05 0.23 -16.76
C ARG A 99 17.30 -0.70 -17.71
N LYS A 100 16.08 -0.38 -18.09
CA LYS A 100 15.19 -1.26 -18.86
C LYS A 100 14.73 -0.63 -20.18
N GLY A 101 15.06 0.64 -20.43
CA GLY A 101 14.64 1.35 -21.62
C GLY A 101 13.33 2.13 -21.47
N SER A 102 12.90 2.76 -22.55
CA SER A 102 11.76 3.71 -22.57
C SER A 102 10.40 3.06 -22.88
N SER A 103 10.29 1.73 -22.87
CA SER A 103 9.04 1.04 -23.16
C SER A 103 8.03 1.17 -22.03
N SER A 104 6.96 1.95 -22.25
CA SER A 104 5.85 2.09 -21.30
C SER A 104 5.05 0.81 -21.17
N GLY A 105 4.88 0.04 -22.25
CA GLY A 105 4.14 -1.23 -22.23
C GLY A 105 4.81 -2.28 -21.36
N GLU A 106 6.12 -2.44 -21.49
CA GLU A 106 6.90 -3.35 -20.64
C GLU A 106 6.81 -2.95 -19.15
N ARG A 107 6.91 -1.65 -18.87
CA ARG A 107 6.77 -1.14 -17.50
C ARG A 107 5.39 -1.43 -16.91
N LEU A 108 4.33 -1.27 -17.70
CA LEU A 108 2.96 -1.57 -17.26
C LEU A 108 2.74 -3.07 -17.03
N LEU A 109 3.29 -3.91 -17.91
CA LEU A 109 3.23 -5.37 -17.74
C LEU A 109 3.91 -5.82 -16.43
N TRP A 110 5.14 -5.34 -16.18
CA TRP A 110 5.82 -5.64 -14.92
C TRP A 110 5.10 -5.09 -13.69
N ALA A 111 4.49 -3.90 -13.81
CA ALA A 111 3.68 -3.34 -12.73
C ALA A 111 2.43 -4.17 -12.45
N PHE A 112 1.77 -4.68 -13.51
CA PHE A 112 0.61 -5.56 -13.38
C PHE A 112 0.98 -6.89 -12.71
N VAL A 113 2.02 -7.57 -13.20
CA VAL A 113 2.51 -8.83 -12.62
C VAL A 113 2.91 -8.65 -11.16
N GLY A 114 3.67 -7.58 -10.86
CA GLY A 114 4.09 -7.28 -9.49
C GLY A 114 2.89 -6.97 -8.57
N GLY A 115 1.93 -6.20 -9.04
CA GLY A 115 0.69 -5.90 -8.30
C GLY A 115 -0.14 -7.16 -8.03
N PHE A 116 -0.28 -8.03 -9.05
CA PHE A 116 -0.96 -9.31 -8.91
C PHE A 116 -0.31 -10.20 -7.83
N LEU A 117 1.01 -10.39 -7.92
CA LEU A 117 1.76 -11.20 -6.95
C LEU A 117 1.68 -10.60 -5.53
N LEU A 118 1.70 -9.27 -5.41
CA LEU A 118 1.59 -8.58 -4.13
C LEU A 118 0.23 -8.87 -3.47
N ILE A 119 -0.87 -8.71 -4.21
CA ILE A 119 -2.22 -8.97 -3.67
C ILE A 119 -2.42 -10.45 -3.38
N TRP A 120 -1.93 -11.33 -4.25
CA TRP A 120 -1.95 -12.78 -4.00
C TRP A 120 -1.24 -13.12 -2.69
N GLY A 121 0.01 -12.69 -2.52
CA GLY A 121 0.79 -12.90 -1.29
C GLY A 121 0.12 -12.31 -0.06
N ALA A 122 -0.44 -11.11 -0.15
CA ALA A 122 -1.17 -10.47 0.94
C ALA A 122 -2.41 -11.28 1.36
N ARG A 123 -3.12 -11.91 0.41
CA ARG A 123 -4.27 -12.77 0.72
C ARG A 123 -3.86 -14.09 1.35
N MET A 124 -2.75 -14.69 0.92
CA MET A 124 -2.20 -15.90 1.55
C MET A 124 -1.68 -15.61 2.97
N ALA A 125 -1.07 -14.46 3.19
CA ALA A 125 -0.57 -14.05 4.51
C ALA A 125 -1.67 -13.57 5.49
N GLY A 126 -2.93 -13.48 5.03
CA GLY A 126 -4.03 -12.98 5.86
C GLY A 126 -4.10 -11.47 6.04
N GLY A 127 -3.23 -10.71 5.38
CA GLY A 127 -3.21 -9.25 5.44
C GLY A 127 -2.12 -8.63 4.56
N CYS A 128 -2.24 -7.35 4.30
CA CYS A 128 -1.23 -6.58 3.56
C CYS A 128 -0.22 -5.92 4.51
N THR A 129 0.75 -5.21 3.94
CA THR A 129 1.78 -4.49 4.70
C THR A 129 1.19 -3.46 5.66
N SER A 130 0.09 -2.77 5.31
CA SER A 130 -0.58 -1.86 6.24
C SER A 130 -1.21 -2.60 7.43
N GLY A 131 -1.85 -3.73 7.21
CA GLY A 131 -2.42 -4.54 8.29
C GLY A 131 -1.35 -5.16 9.19
N HIS A 132 -0.30 -5.76 8.61
CA HIS A 132 0.76 -6.39 9.40
C HIS A 132 1.78 -5.39 9.95
N ILE A 133 2.36 -4.52 9.10
CA ILE A 133 3.48 -3.67 9.54
C ILE A 133 2.99 -2.48 10.36
N LEU A 134 1.93 -1.78 9.93
CA LEU A 134 1.39 -0.67 10.72
C LEU A 134 0.61 -1.18 11.92
N SER A 135 -0.60 -1.70 11.70
CA SER A 135 -1.48 -2.05 12.81
C SER A 135 -0.98 -3.24 13.62
N GLY A 136 -0.45 -4.28 13.00
CA GLY A 136 0.12 -5.44 13.72
C GLY A 136 1.46 -5.14 14.38
N GLY A 137 2.29 -4.28 13.77
CA GLY A 137 3.53 -3.78 14.35
C GLY A 137 3.30 -2.95 15.60
N MET A 138 2.28 -2.08 15.60
CA MET A 138 1.89 -1.30 16.79
C MET A 138 1.41 -2.18 17.94
N GLN A 139 0.81 -3.34 17.64
CA GLN A 139 0.41 -4.34 18.63
C GLN A 139 1.56 -5.27 19.03
N THR A 140 2.78 -5.07 18.50
CA THR A 140 3.95 -5.95 18.73
C THR A 140 3.67 -7.42 18.41
N ALA A 141 2.77 -7.70 17.47
CA ALA A 141 2.41 -9.05 17.09
C ALA A 141 3.62 -9.75 16.42
N VAL A 142 4.02 -10.90 16.95
CA VAL A 142 5.17 -11.66 16.47
C VAL A 142 5.05 -12.01 14.98
N SER A 143 3.84 -12.43 14.56
CA SER A 143 3.56 -12.71 13.14
C SER A 143 3.81 -11.51 12.23
N SER A 144 3.52 -10.30 12.72
CA SER A 144 3.72 -9.06 11.98
C SER A 144 5.19 -8.67 11.88
N LEU A 145 5.98 -8.93 12.92
CA LEU A 145 7.44 -8.74 12.89
C LEU A 145 8.09 -9.69 11.89
N ILE A 146 7.72 -10.96 11.90
CA ILE A 146 8.20 -11.96 10.93
C ILE A 146 7.81 -11.56 9.51
N PHE A 147 6.54 -11.20 9.29
CA PHE A 147 6.06 -10.72 7.99
C PHE A 147 6.86 -9.50 7.50
N GLY A 148 7.10 -8.51 8.38
CA GLY A 148 7.88 -7.32 8.06
C GLY A 148 9.31 -7.65 7.64
N ALA A 149 9.98 -8.58 8.33
CA ALA A 149 11.31 -9.04 7.98
C ALA A 149 11.36 -9.65 6.57
N PHE A 150 10.42 -10.54 6.24
CA PHE A 150 10.33 -11.12 4.89
C PHE A 150 10.02 -10.08 3.81
N VAL A 151 9.17 -9.08 4.09
CA VAL A 151 8.91 -7.97 3.17
C VAL A 151 10.18 -7.17 2.89
N VAL A 152 10.97 -6.83 3.92
CA VAL A 152 12.24 -6.09 3.76
C VAL A 152 13.23 -6.90 2.93
N VAL A 153 13.40 -8.19 3.23
CA VAL A 153 14.28 -9.08 2.45
C VAL A 153 13.81 -9.15 0.99
N GLY A 154 12.51 -9.36 0.76
CA GLY A 154 11.93 -9.38 -0.58
C GLY A 154 12.18 -8.10 -1.37
N LEU A 155 11.97 -6.94 -0.75
CA LEU A 155 12.22 -5.63 -1.36
C LEU A 155 13.69 -5.45 -1.74
N LEU A 156 14.62 -5.86 -0.86
CA LEU A 156 16.06 -5.76 -1.13
C LEU A 156 16.49 -6.69 -2.25
N VAL A 157 16.03 -7.95 -2.25
CA VAL A 157 16.37 -8.94 -3.27
C VAL A 157 15.81 -8.51 -4.63
N VAL A 158 14.51 -8.23 -4.71
CA VAL A 158 13.86 -7.85 -5.96
C VAL A 158 14.39 -6.51 -6.46
N GLY A 159 14.62 -5.54 -5.56
CA GLY A 159 15.21 -4.26 -5.92
C GLY A 159 16.61 -4.42 -6.54
N ARG A 160 17.43 -5.31 -5.98
CA ARG A 160 18.77 -5.62 -6.57
C ARG A 160 18.67 -6.35 -7.90
N LEU A 161 17.73 -7.28 -8.05
CA LEU A 161 17.54 -8.02 -9.31
C LEU A 161 17.05 -7.08 -10.43
N PHE A 162 16.12 -6.18 -10.14
CA PHE A 162 15.54 -5.29 -11.15
C PHE A 162 16.42 -4.08 -11.50
N TYR A 163 17.07 -3.50 -10.48
CA TYR A 163 17.81 -2.24 -10.66
C TYR A 163 19.34 -2.43 -10.56
N GLY A 164 19.81 -3.62 -10.21
CA GLY A 164 21.22 -3.93 -10.07
C GLY A 164 21.86 -3.26 -8.83
N ARG A 165 23.12 -3.61 -8.55
CA ARG A 165 23.96 -2.81 -7.63
C ARG A 165 24.24 -1.47 -8.31
N GLU A 166 24.15 -0.36 -7.59
CA GLU A 166 24.81 0.87 -7.98
C GLU A 166 26.29 0.52 -8.12
N GLY A 167 26.73 0.38 -9.37
CA GLY A 167 28.16 0.22 -9.65
C GLY A 167 28.87 1.49 -9.27
N ASN A 168 30.04 1.34 -8.63
CA ASN A 168 31.03 2.37 -8.44
C ASN A 168 31.24 3.16 -9.71
#